data_66528926e2c995e439dbd6fe296e4651
#
_entry.id   66528926e2c995e439dbd6fe296e4651
#
_cell.length_a   1.000
_cell.length_b   1.000
_cell.length_c   1.000
_cell.angle_alpha   90.00
_cell.angle_beta   90.00
_cell.angle_gamma   90.00
#
_symmetry.space_group_name_H-M   'P 1'
#
loop_
_entity.id
_entity.type
_entity.pdbx_description
1 polymer ?
#
loop_
_entity_poly.entity_id
_entity_poly.type
_entity_poly.pdbx_seq_one_letter_code
_entity_poly.pdbx_strand_id
1 'polypeptide(L)'
;LSHLLFNVIAAIFAFFILVPIVLWIYENIKFITSFEPIIIVAAFHTVFSLCGALLFMPFLEQIKALIYKLIPSDEDALLAYLDDSSLSFPSVAIANAKNVIHKTISLELNWIASGLKEGHIPSAQQIKQQDVLIERLEEYLSKIIVIEKSKDQDDLFQLLRTMVYLKVFRSDIEQMAYVKQLRTQPALFQIALDYLDILGEDIHHALNLSDSSKNKSLLSELLHLKKWNEEH
;
A
#
# COMPACT_ATOMS: atom_id res chain seq x y z
N LEU A 1 -6.67 -11.66 -9.51
CA LEU A 1 -6.92 -12.93 -8.81
C LEU A 1 -8.35 -13.00 -8.25
N SER A 2 -8.81 -11.97 -7.51
CA SER A 2 -10.17 -11.91 -6.92
C SER A 2 -11.28 -12.15 -7.93
N HIS A 3 -11.21 -11.49 -9.08
CA HIS A 3 -12.21 -11.63 -10.14
C HIS A 3 -12.23 -13.05 -10.75
N LEU A 4 -11.07 -13.67 -10.90
CA LEU A 4 -10.97 -15.06 -11.38
C LEU A 4 -11.58 -16.02 -10.36
N LEU A 5 -11.23 -15.88 -9.09
CA LEU A 5 -11.74 -16.71 -8.00
C LEU A 5 -13.27 -16.61 -7.89
N PHE A 6 -13.79 -15.36 -7.93
CA PHE A 6 -15.22 -15.11 -7.95
C PHE A 6 -15.93 -15.83 -9.08
N ASN A 7 -15.43 -15.67 -10.32
CA ASN A 7 -16.06 -16.26 -11.50
C ASN A 7 -16.03 -17.81 -11.45
N VAL A 8 -14.93 -18.42 -10.99
CA VAL A 8 -14.82 -19.87 -10.87
C VAL A 8 -15.82 -20.41 -9.85
N ILE A 9 -15.90 -19.80 -8.66
CA ILE A 9 -16.84 -20.23 -7.62
C ILE A 9 -18.28 -20.03 -8.08
N ALA A 10 -18.60 -18.87 -8.70
CA ALA A 10 -19.93 -18.59 -9.23
C ALA A 10 -20.33 -19.58 -10.34
N ALA A 11 -19.38 -19.97 -11.21
CA ALA A 11 -19.64 -20.95 -12.27
C ALA A 11 -19.91 -22.35 -11.69
N ILE A 12 -19.15 -22.78 -10.67
CA ILE A 12 -19.37 -24.06 -9.98
C ILE A 12 -20.76 -24.07 -9.30
N PHE A 13 -21.09 -23.00 -8.58
CA PHE A 13 -22.40 -22.84 -7.97
C PHE A 13 -23.54 -22.91 -8.99
N ALA A 14 -23.39 -22.16 -10.10
CA ALA A 14 -24.39 -22.16 -11.16
C ALA A 14 -24.56 -23.55 -11.76
N PHE A 15 -23.47 -24.24 -12.05
CA PHE A 15 -23.53 -25.56 -12.69
C PHE A 15 -24.19 -26.61 -11.81
N PHE A 16 -23.85 -26.67 -10.53
CA PHE A 16 -24.35 -27.73 -9.63
C PHE A 16 -25.69 -27.42 -8.99
N ILE A 17 -26.04 -26.15 -8.83
CA ILE A 17 -27.25 -25.73 -8.10
C ILE A 17 -28.24 -25.02 -9.00
N LEU A 18 -27.81 -23.98 -9.71
CA LEU A 18 -28.74 -23.12 -10.45
C LEU A 18 -29.27 -23.83 -11.71
N VAL A 19 -28.41 -24.48 -12.49
CA VAL A 19 -28.80 -25.19 -13.71
C VAL A 19 -29.82 -26.31 -13.43
N PRO A 20 -29.63 -27.22 -12.47
CA PRO A 20 -30.63 -28.22 -12.15
C PRO A 20 -31.98 -27.62 -11.73
N ILE A 21 -31.98 -26.55 -10.94
CA ILE A 21 -33.20 -25.84 -10.52
C ILE A 21 -33.93 -25.28 -11.75
N VAL A 22 -33.21 -24.60 -12.63
CA VAL A 22 -33.78 -23.97 -13.82
C VAL A 22 -34.34 -25.02 -14.78
N LEU A 23 -33.63 -26.16 -14.99
CA LEU A 23 -34.13 -27.28 -15.80
C LEU A 23 -35.39 -27.86 -15.20
N TRP A 24 -35.42 -28.08 -13.88
CA TRP A 24 -36.62 -28.57 -13.20
C TRP A 24 -37.80 -27.62 -13.37
N ILE A 25 -37.60 -26.29 -13.21
CA ILE A 25 -38.62 -25.27 -13.41
C ILE A 25 -39.12 -25.31 -14.87
N TYR A 26 -38.21 -25.39 -15.83
CA TYR A 26 -38.54 -25.43 -17.26
C TYR A 26 -39.38 -26.65 -17.61
N GLU A 27 -39.09 -27.80 -17.06
CA GLU A 27 -39.83 -29.06 -17.31
C GLU A 27 -41.21 -29.10 -16.63
N ASN A 28 -41.35 -28.50 -15.44
CA ASN A 28 -42.55 -28.62 -14.63
C ASN A 28 -43.50 -27.44 -14.73
N ILE A 29 -43.05 -26.27 -15.20
CA ILE A 29 -43.88 -25.07 -15.27
C ILE A 29 -44.17 -24.70 -16.73
N LYS A 30 -45.31 -25.17 -17.22
CA LYS A 30 -45.74 -24.94 -18.63
C LYS A 30 -45.81 -23.44 -19.04
N PHE A 31 -46.04 -22.54 -18.10
CA PHE A 31 -46.01 -21.12 -18.37
C PHE A 31 -44.64 -20.63 -18.87
N ILE A 32 -43.56 -21.19 -18.38
CA ILE A 32 -42.19 -20.80 -18.77
C ILE A 32 -41.85 -21.28 -20.17
N THR A 33 -42.36 -22.46 -20.58
CA THR A 33 -42.15 -23.00 -21.93
C THR A 33 -42.86 -22.20 -23.02
N SER A 34 -43.77 -21.30 -22.65
CA SER A 34 -44.43 -20.40 -23.61
C SER A 34 -43.62 -19.17 -23.99
N PHE A 35 -42.53 -18.88 -23.26
CA PHE A 35 -41.63 -17.75 -23.61
C PHE A 35 -40.65 -18.12 -24.70
N GLU A 36 -40.23 -17.12 -25.46
CA GLU A 36 -39.13 -17.29 -26.43
C GLU A 36 -37.82 -17.68 -25.71
N PRO A 37 -37.02 -18.58 -26.29
CA PRO A 37 -35.77 -19.04 -25.66
C PRO A 37 -34.83 -17.90 -25.25
N ILE A 38 -34.80 -16.80 -25.98
CA ILE A 38 -33.98 -15.62 -25.68
C ILE A 38 -34.35 -14.98 -24.33
N ILE A 39 -35.66 -14.95 -24.02
CA ILE A 39 -36.18 -14.40 -22.77
C ILE A 39 -35.76 -15.29 -21.59
N ILE A 40 -35.77 -16.62 -21.78
CA ILE A 40 -35.37 -17.60 -20.77
C ILE A 40 -33.87 -17.46 -20.46
N VAL A 41 -33.03 -17.30 -21.48
CA VAL A 41 -31.59 -17.10 -21.32
C VAL A 41 -31.30 -15.76 -20.62
N ALA A 42 -31.98 -14.69 -20.99
CA ALA A 42 -31.83 -13.39 -20.32
C ALA A 42 -32.26 -13.42 -18.85
N ALA A 43 -33.39 -14.07 -18.54
CA ALA A 43 -33.86 -14.29 -17.18
C ALA A 43 -32.85 -15.12 -16.36
N PHE A 44 -32.33 -16.22 -16.95
CA PHE A 44 -31.28 -17.03 -16.31
C PHE A 44 -30.06 -16.20 -15.97
N HIS A 45 -29.56 -15.37 -16.90
CA HIS A 45 -28.40 -14.50 -16.65
C HIS A 45 -28.65 -13.53 -15.52
N THR A 46 -29.83 -12.92 -15.46
CA THR A 46 -30.21 -12.00 -14.39
C THR A 46 -30.26 -12.70 -13.03
N VAL A 47 -30.91 -13.86 -12.96
CA VAL A 47 -31.00 -14.67 -11.73
C VAL A 47 -29.61 -15.14 -11.30
N PHE A 48 -28.78 -15.61 -12.24
CA PHE A 48 -27.39 -15.99 -11.98
C PHE A 48 -26.58 -14.86 -11.36
N SER A 49 -26.64 -13.66 -11.95
CA SER A 49 -25.90 -12.49 -11.44
C SER A 49 -26.39 -12.05 -10.06
N LEU A 50 -27.71 -12.06 -9.84
CA LEU A 50 -28.30 -11.71 -8.55
C LEU A 50 -27.95 -12.75 -7.46
N CYS A 51 -28.06 -14.05 -7.76
CA CYS A 51 -27.69 -15.12 -6.85
C CYS A 51 -26.19 -15.07 -6.54
N GLY A 52 -25.33 -14.79 -7.53
CA GLY A 52 -23.92 -14.61 -7.33
C GLY A 52 -23.61 -13.46 -6.35
N ALA A 53 -24.22 -12.29 -6.56
CA ALA A 53 -24.04 -11.15 -5.68
C ALA A 53 -24.50 -11.45 -4.23
N LEU A 54 -25.69 -12.06 -4.06
CA LEU A 54 -26.21 -12.42 -2.75
C LEU A 54 -25.39 -13.50 -2.04
N LEU A 55 -24.88 -14.48 -2.79
CA LEU A 55 -24.06 -15.55 -2.26
C LEU A 55 -22.71 -15.02 -1.73
N PHE A 56 -22.09 -14.09 -2.45
CA PHE A 56 -20.77 -13.58 -2.08
C PHE A 56 -20.80 -12.47 -1.04
N MET A 57 -21.90 -11.71 -0.93
CA MET A 57 -22.02 -10.60 0.00
C MET A 57 -21.65 -10.95 1.46
N PRO A 58 -22.14 -12.05 2.08
CA PRO A 58 -21.77 -12.40 3.45
C PRO A 58 -20.34 -12.88 3.61
N PHE A 59 -19.67 -13.26 2.52
CA PHE A 59 -18.30 -13.80 2.52
C PHE A 59 -17.24 -12.79 2.08
N LEU A 60 -17.61 -11.55 1.80
CA LEU A 60 -16.66 -10.52 1.31
C LEU A 60 -15.47 -10.34 2.24
N GLU A 61 -15.67 -10.29 3.56
CA GLU A 61 -14.57 -10.12 4.52
C GLU A 61 -13.68 -11.36 4.60
N GLN A 62 -14.25 -12.56 4.51
CA GLN A 62 -13.48 -13.80 4.47
C GLN A 62 -12.67 -13.95 3.19
N ILE A 63 -13.25 -13.57 2.04
CA ILE A 63 -12.56 -13.56 0.75
C ILE A 63 -11.41 -12.55 0.77
N LYS A 64 -11.65 -11.37 1.32
CA LYS A 64 -10.63 -10.34 1.52
C LYS A 64 -9.48 -10.86 2.39
N ALA A 65 -9.78 -11.46 3.54
CA ALA A 65 -8.78 -12.06 4.42
C ALA A 65 -7.98 -13.19 3.73
N LEU A 66 -8.64 -14.02 2.92
CA LEU A 66 -7.99 -15.06 2.13
C LEU A 66 -7.05 -14.48 1.08
N ILE A 67 -7.47 -13.43 0.37
CA ILE A 67 -6.65 -12.76 -0.63
C ILE A 67 -5.40 -12.13 0.00
N TYR A 68 -5.54 -11.45 1.14
CA TYR A 68 -4.40 -10.92 1.89
C TYR A 68 -3.43 -12.00 2.36
N LYS A 69 -3.94 -13.17 2.75
CA LYS A 69 -3.10 -14.32 3.13
C LYS A 69 -2.35 -14.94 1.94
N LEU A 70 -2.96 -14.92 0.75
CA LEU A 70 -2.36 -15.48 -0.47
C LEU A 70 -1.41 -14.52 -1.16
N ILE A 71 -1.65 -13.22 -1.02
CA ILE A 71 -0.84 -12.15 -1.60
C ILE A 71 -0.58 -11.15 -0.47
N PRO A 72 0.43 -11.42 0.38
CA PRO A 72 0.85 -10.45 1.39
C PRO A 72 1.27 -9.16 0.68
N SER A 73 0.86 -8.02 1.22
CA SER A 73 1.33 -6.74 0.74
C SER A 73 2.80 -6.55 1.10
N ASP A 74 3.49 -5.64 0.41
CA ASP A 74 4.86 -5.30 0.77
C ASP A 74 4.93 -4.78 2.21
N GLU A 75 3.89 -4.10 2.70
CA GLU A 75 3.76 -3.61 4.07
C GLU A 75 3.64 -4.76 5.08
N ASP A 76 2.88 -5.82 4.78
CA ASP A 76 2.77 -7.00 5.65
C ASP A 76 4.12 -7.72 5.77
N ALA A 77 4.89 -7.79 4.67
CA ALA A 77 6.25 -8.32 4.70
C ALA A 77 7.19 -7.45 5.54
N LEU A 78 7.00 -6.12 5.54
CA LEU A 78 7.78 -5.20 6.36
C LEU A 78 7.45 -5.32 7.85
N LEU A 79 6.19 -5.54 8.19
CA LEU A 79 5.76 -5.78 9.58
C LEU A 79 6.44 -7.01 10.21
N ALA A 80 6.75 -8.03 9.40
CA ALA A 80 7.47 -9.23 9.88
C ALA A 80 8.90 -8.94 10.37
N TYR A 81 9.53 -7.85 9.91
CA TYR A 81 10.84 -7.43 10.43
C TYR A 81 10.76 -6.78 11.83
N LEU A 82 9.57 -6.30 12.23
CA LEU A 82 9.33 -5.65 13.52
C LEU A 82 8.86 -6.67 14.58
N ASP A 83 9.51 -7.84 14.61
CA ASP A 83 9.21 -8.87 15.60
C ASP A 83 9.84 -8.50 16.97
N ASP A 84 9.03 -8.54 18.01
CA ASP A 84 9.43 -8.23 19.38
C ASP A 84 10.55 -9.17 19.89
N SER A 85 10.74 -10.35 19.32
CA SER A 85 11.84 -11.26 19.66
C SER A 85 13.24 -10.64 19.43
N SER A 86 13.36 -9.77 18.43
CA SER A 86 14.61 -9.09 18.10
C SER A 86 14.96 -7.96 19.06
N LEU A 87 14.03 -7.49 19.88
CA LEU A 87 14.26 -6.43 20.91
C LEU A 87 15.28 -6.86 21.98
N SER A 88 15.48 -8.17 22.17
CA SER A 88 16.51 -8.71 23.05
C SER A 88 17.94 -8.38 22.57
N PHE A 89 18.12 -8.00 21.31
CA PHE A 89 19.39 -7.67 20.68
C PHE A 89 19.30 -6.27 20.04
N PRO A 90 19.65 -5.20 20.76
CA PRO A 90 19.44 -3.81 20.31
C PRO A 90 19.98 -3.51 18.92
N SER A 91 21.19 -3.95 18.61
CA SER A 91 21.80 -3.73 17.27
C SER A 91 21.01 -4.40 16.15
N VAL A 92 20.40 -5.58 16.42
CA VAL A 92 19.54 -6.27 15.44
C VAL A 92 18.21 -5.54 15.28
N ALA A 93 17.61 -5.12 16.40
CA ALA A 93 16.37 -4.37 16.40
C ALA A 93 16.51 -3.04 15.63
N ILE A 94 17.60 -2.32 15.84
CA ILE A 94 17.95 -1.09 15.14
C ILE A 94 18.12 -1.36 13.63
N ALA A 95 18.85 -2.42 13.26
CA ALA A 95 19.03 -2.79 11.85
C ALA A 95 17.72 -3.16 11.16
N ASN A 96 16.84 -3.89 11.84
CA ASN A 96 15.50 -4.22 11.34
C ASN A 96 14.66 -2.95 11.13
N ALA A 97 14.59 -2.08 12.13
CA ALA A 97 13.85 -0.81 12.05
C ALA A 97 14.41 0.07 10.91
N LYS A 98 15.73 0.15 10.78
CA LYS A 98 16.39 0.88 9.68
C LYS A 98 15.95 0.34 8.31
N ASN A 99 15.95 -0.98 8.14
CA ASN A 99 15.53 -1.61 6.88
C ASN A 99 14.05 -1.29 6.57
N VAL A 100 13.17 -1.33 7.56
CA VAL A 100 11.76 -0.98 7.40
C VAL A 100 11.61 0.49 7.01
N ILE A 101 12.26 1.42 7.69
CA ILE A 101 12.25 2.85 7.37
C ILE A 101 12.68 3.08 5.91
N HIS A 102 13.78 2.46 5.49
CA HIS A 102 14.29 2.59 4.12
C HIS A 102 13.27 2.15 3.06
N LYS A 103 12.69 0.97 3.27
CA LYS A 103 11.69 0.45 2.33
C LYS A 103 10.41 1.29 2.32
N THR A 104 10.00 1.80 3.48
CA THR A 104 8.85 2.70 3.60
C THR A 104 9.07 4.00 2.83
N ILE A 105 10.23 4.65 2.98
CA ILE A 105 10.59 5.85 2.21
C ILE A 105 10.61 5.55 0.72
N SER A 106 11.21 4.43 0.31
CA SER A 106 11.26 4.04 -1.11
C SER A 106 9.87 3.82 -1.70
N LEU A 107 8.94 3.25 -0.93
CA LEU A 107 7.55 3.06 -1.33
C LEU A 107 6.84 4.40 -1.52
N GLU A 108 7.01 5.33 -0.58
CA GLU A 108 6.42 6.67 -0.64
C GLU A 108 6.96 7.48 -1.83
N LEU A 109 8.26 7.39 -2.10
CA LEU A 109 8.86 8.01 -3.28
C LEU A 109 8.31 7.44 -4.59
N ASN A 110 8.12 6.11 -4.65
CA ASN A 110 7.51 5.47 -5.80
C ASN A 110 6.06 5.94 -6.02
N TRP A 111 5.29 6.17 -4.97
CA TRP A 111 3.96 6.74 -5.07
C TRP A 111 3.98 8.15 -5.65
N ILE A 112 4.91 9.01 -5.17
CA ILE A 112 5.08 10.35 -5.70
C ILE A 112 5.50 10.30 -7.18
N ALA A 113 6.47 9.44 -7.52
CA ALA A 113 6.94 9.26 -8.88
C ALA A 113 5.82 8.81 -9.83
N SER A 114 5.04 7.80 -9.42
CA SER A 114 3.89 7.32 -10.19
C SER A 114 2.79 8.36 -10.30
N GLY A 115 2.56 9.14 -9.23
CA GLY A 115 1.62 10.26 -9.23
C GLY A 115 2.01 11.33 -10.24
N LEU A 116 3.29 11.72 -10.27
CA LEU A 116 3.81 12.70 -11.22
C LEU A 116 3.83 12.16 -12.65
N LYS A 117 4.43 10.99 -12.89
CA LYS A 117 4.64 10.43 -14.23
C LYS A 117 3.33 9.91 -14.85
N GLU A 118 2.53 9.17 -14.11
CA GLU A 118 1.38 8.41 -14.61
C GLU A 118 0.04 8.96 -14.12
N GLY A 119 0.04 9.80 -13.10
CA GLY A 119 -1.18 10.30 -12.45
C GLY A 119 -1.83 9.28 -11.49
N HIS A 120 -1.11 8.21 -11.14
CA HIS A 120 -1.54 7.24 -10.16
C HIS A 120 -1.38 7.78 -8.74
N ILE A 121 -2.47 7.81 -7.99
CA ILE A 121 -2.49 8.21 -6.57
C ILE A 121 -2.71 6.93 -5.75
N PRO A 122 -1.99 6.76 -4.63
CA PRO A 122 -2.21 5.61 -3.76
C PRO A 122 -3.66 5.56 -3.28
N SER A 123 -4.22 4.37 -3.21
CA SER A 123 -5.58 4.16 -2.72
C SER A 123 -5.67 4.45 -1.22
N ALA A 124 -6.84 4.82 -0.73
CA ALA A 124 -7.08 5.02 0.71
C ALA A 124 -6.68 3.78 1.56
N GLN A 125 -6.74 2.59 0.97
CA GLN A 125 -6.32 1.37 1.64
C GLN A 125 -4.80 1.27 1.77
N GLN A 126 -4.04 1.58 0.71
CA GLN A 126 -2.56 1.62 0.76
C GLN A 126 -2.08 2.66 1.76
N ILE A 127 -2.70 3.85 1.74
CA ILE A 127 -2.45 4.90 2.71
C ILE A 127 -2.66 4.40 4.14
N LYS A 128 -3.77 3.74 4.42
CA LYS A 128 -4.09 3.19 5.75
C LYS A 128 -3.12 2.08 6.17
N GLN A 129 -2.70 1.22 5.25
CA GLN A 129 -1.71 0.18 5.54
C GLN A 129 -0.36 0.80 5.91
N GLN A 130 0.04 1.85 5.22
CA GLN A 130 1.23 2.62 5.51
C GLN A 130 1.16 3.28 6.91
N ASP A 131 0.01 3.85 7.28
CA ASP A 131 -0.18 4.41 8.62
C ASP A 131 0.01 3.36 9.72
N VAL A 132 -0.57 2.17 9.54
CA VAL A 132 -0.39 1.04 10.47
C VAL A 132 1.08 0.62 10.57
N LEU A 133 1.81 0.59 9.45
CA LEU A 133 3.24 0.26 9.44
C LEU A 133 4.06 1.31 10.20
N ILE A 134 3.78 2.59 9.98
CA ILE A 134 4.46 3.71 10.65
C ILE A 134 4.19 3.69 12.16
N GLU A 135 2.93 3.46 12.57
CA GLU A 135 2.56 3.33 13.99
C GLU A 135 3.28 2.14 14.65
N ARG A 136 3.31 0.99 13.98
CA ARG A 136 4.00 -0.19 14.51
C ARG A 136 5.51 0.01 14.60
N LEU A 137 6.10 0.69 13.63
CA LEU A 137 7.52 1.04 13.64
C LEU A 137 7.86 1.99 14.81
N GLU A 138 7.02 2.99 15.08
CA GLU A 138 7.18 3.90 16.22
C GLU A 138 7.09 3.15 17.56
N GLU A 139 6.08 2.30 17.70
CA GLU A 139 5.94 1.44 18.89
C GLU A 139 7.17 0.55 19.08
N TYR A 140 7.65 -0.06 18.00
CA TYR A 140 8.82 -0.92 18.03
C TYR A 140 10.09 -0.16 18.45
N LEU A 141 10.36 1.01 17.85
CA LEU A 141 11.49 1.87 18.21
C LEU A 141 11.45 2.31 19.66
N SER A 142 10.26 2.58 20.22
CA SER A 142 10.07 2.99 21.61
C SER A 142 10.43 1.89 22.62
N LYS A 143 10.42 0.63 22.20
CA LYS A 143 10.74 -0.55 23.03
C LYS A 143 12.22 -0.91 23.03
N ILE A 144 13.03 -0.32 22.12
CA ILE A 144 14.46 -0.63 22.03
C ILE A 144 15.19 0.00 23.22
N ILE A 145 15.82 -0.85 24.02
CA ILE A 145 16.63 -0.41 25.16
C ILE A 145 18.11 -0.48 24.77
N VAL A 146 18.82 0.64 24.81
CA VAL A 146 20.24 0.74 24.47
C VAL A 146 21.08 1.20 25.65
N ILE A 147 22.37 0.83 25.64
CA ILE A 147 23.32 1.29 26.65
C ILE A 147 23.70 2.75 26.35
N GLU A 148 23.74 3.58 27.38
CA GLU A 148 24.14 4.98 27.24
C GLU A 148 25.56 5.12 26.63
N LYS A 149 25.69 6.15 25.78
CA LYS A 149 26.97 6.45 25.08
C LYS A 149 27.47 5.32 24.18
N SER A 150 26.60 4.44 23.72
CA SER A 150 26.91 3.41 22.75
C SER A 150 26.63 3.89 21.32
N LYS A 151 27.23 3.22 20.33
CA LYS A 151 26.90 3.44 18.93
C LYS A 151 25.41 3.15 18.64
N ASP A 152 24.86 2.14 19.28
CA ASP A 152 23.44 1.78 19.16
C ASP A 152 22.52 2.92 19.62
N GLN A 153 22.94 3.69 20.64
CA GLN A 153 22.21 4.88 21.08
C GLN A 153 22.18 5.96 19.99
N ASP A 154 23.32 6.24 19.37
CA ASP A 154 23.42 7.23 18.30
C ASP A 154 22.58 6.80 17.08
N ASP A 155 22.67 5.54 16.70
CA ASP A 155 21.90 4.96 15.60
C ASP A 155 20.38 5.01 15.90
N LEU A 156 19.96 4.70 17.12
CA LEU A 156 18.55 4.81 17.53
C LEU A 156 18.05 6.26 17.49
N PHE A 157 18.85 7.22 17.96
CA PHE A 157 18.47 8.64 17.86
C PHE A 157 18.34 9.12 16.43
N GLN A 158 19.20 8.65 15.52
CA GLN A 158 19.07 8.94 14.10
C GLN A 158 17.78 8.36 13.52
N LEU A 159 17.42 7.11 13.86
CA LEU A 159 16.17 6.50 13.41
C LEU A 159 14.94 7.23 13.94
N LEU A 160 14.93 7.61 15.22
CA LEU A 160 13.83 8.39 15.79
C LEU A 160 13.66 9.74 15.09
N ARG A 161 14.77 10.40 14.74
CA ARG A 161 14.72 11.62 13.94
C ARG A 161 14.17 11.36 12.53
N THR A 162 14.60 10.28 11.88
CA THR A 162 14.12 9.89 10.57
C THR A 162 12.62 9.57 10.58
N MET A 163 12.11 8.98 11.68
CA MET A 163 10.68 8.75 11.88
C MET A 163 9.85 10.04 11.87
N VAL A 164 10.37 11.11 12.46
CA VAL A 164 9.67 12.42 12.40
C VAL A 164 9.53 12.89 10.94
N TYR A 165 10.62 12.79 10.16
CA TYR A 165 10.58 13.16 8.74
C TYR A 165 9.67 12.25 7.92
N LEU A 166 9.69 10.94 8.19
CA LEU A 166 8.81 9.98 7.54
C LEU A 166 7.32 10.32 7.77
N LYS A 167 6.95 10.69 8.98
CA LYS A 167 5.58 11.11 9.31
C LYS A 167 5.17 12.39 8.57
N VAL A 168 6.07 13.37 8.49
CA VAL A 168 5.82 14.60 7.72
C VAL A 168 5.64 14.26 6.24
N PHE A 169 6.54 13.47 5.68
CA PHE A 169 6.50 13.06 4.28
C PHE A 169 5.22 12.27 3.95
N ARG A 170 4.81 11.37 4.86
CA ARG A 170 3.55 10.64 4.75
C ARG A 170 2.33 11.59 4.74
N SER A 171 2.35 12.62 5.58
CA SER A 171 1.29 13.64 5.60
C SER A 171 1.20 14.40 4.28
N ASP A 172 2.35 14.68 3.65
CA ASP A 172 2.39 15.38 2.37
C ASP A 172 1.81 14.54 1.22
N ILE A 173 1.90 13.21 1.30
CA ILE A 173 1.29 12.30 0.33
C ILE A 173 -0.24 12.44 0.27
N GLU A 174 -0.90 12.80 1.36
CA GLU A 174 -2.34 13.09 1.35
C GLU A 174 -2.69 14.29 0.46
N GLN A 175 -1.74 15.21 0.29
CA GLN A 175 -1.91 16.39 -0.55
C GLN A 175 -1.61 16.13 -2.03
N MET A 176 -1.30 14.90 -2.44
CA MET A 176 -1.02 14.55 -3.85
C MET A 176 -2.15 14.88 -4.83
N ALA A 177 -3.35 15.20 -4.36
CA ALA A 177 -4.39 15.76 -5.22
C ALA A 177 -3.94 17.00 -5.99
N TYR A 178 -3.02 17.79 -5.42
CA TYR A 178 -2.41 18.96 -6.09
C TYR A 178 -1.43 18.58 -7.21
N VAL A 179 -0.91 17.37 -7.24
CA VAL A 179 -0.04 16.88 -8.33
C VAL A 179 -0.76 16.93 -9.68
N LYS A 180 -2.10 16.73 -9.69
CA LYS A 180 -2.89 16.92 -10.91
C LYS A 180 -2.84 18.36 -11.44
N GLN A 181 -2.77 19.35 -10.55
CA GLN A 181 -2.66 20.76 -10.94
C GLN A 181 -1.25 21.08 -11.48
N LEU A 182 -0.20 20.49 -10.91
CA LEU A 182 1.18 20.63 -11.44
C LEU A 182 1.28 20.15 -12.90
N ARG A 183 0.59 19.08 -13.26
CA ARG A 183 0.57 18.57 -14.64
C ARG A 183 -0.03 19.53 -15.65
N THR A 184 -0.82 20.52 -15.22
CA THR A 184 -1.37 21.55 -16.11
C THR A 184 -0.37 22.69 -16.39
N GLN A 185 0.76 22.70 -15.68
CA GLN A 185 1.82 23.73 -15.81
C GLN A 185 3.14 23.07 -16.20
N PRO A 186 3.47 22.95 -17.51
CA PRO A 186 4.59 22.14 -17.99
C PRO A 186 5.95 22.50 -17.37
N ALA A 187 6.22 23.77 -17.14
CA ALA A 187 7.49 24.23 -16.56
C ALA A 187 7.65 23.76 -15.10
N LEU A 188 6.61 23.91 -14.27
CA LEU A 188 6.63 23.45 -12.88
C LEU A 188 6.66 21.92 -12.80
N PHE A 189 5.97 21.26 -13.71
CA PHE A 189 5.96 19.80 -13.80
C PHE A 189 7.36 19.25 -14.10
N GLN A 190 8.11 19.86 -15.03
CA GLN A 190 9.47 19.43 -15.35
C GLN A 190 10.40 19.64 -14.15
N ILE A 191 10.32 20.78 -13.46
CA ILE A 191 11.10 21.05 -12.24
C ILE A 191 10.79 20.00 -11.15
N ALA A 192 9.52 19.63 -10.99
CA ALA A 192 9.13 18.60 -10.01
C ALA A 192 9.70 17.22 -10.35
N LEU A 193 9.78 16.85 -11.63
CA LEU A 193 10.39 15.61 -12.09
C LEU A 193 11.90 15.60 -11.84
N ASP A 194 12.59 16.69 -12.23
CA ASP A 194 14.04 16.82 -12.05
C ASP A 194 14.41 16.76 -10.56
N TYR A 195 13.61 17.41 -9.71
CA TYR A 195 13.81 17.37 -8.26
C TYR A 195 13.56 15.96 -7.67
N LEU A 196 12.58 15.24 -8.17
CA LEU A 196 12.31 13.87 -7.74
C LEU A 196 13.45 12.91 -8.10
N ASP A 197 14.04 13.05 -9.28
CA ASP A 197 15.16 12.24 -9.71
C ASP A 197 16.41 12.51 -8.83
N ILE A 198 16.71 13.77 -8.51
CA ILE A 198 17.78 14.16 -7.59
C ILE A 198 17.53 13.58 -6.19
N LEU A 199 16.31 13.75 -5.64
CA LEU A 199 15.95 13.20 -4.33
C LEU A 199 16.06 11.67 -4.30
N GLY A 200 15.66 10.98 -5.37
CA GLY A 200 15.77 9.53 -5.48
C GLY A 200 17.22 9.05 -5.44
N GLU A 201 18.13 9.72 -6.17
CA GLU A 201 19.56 9.42 -6.15
C GLU A 201 20.19 9.70 -4.79
N ASP A 202 19.91 10.84 -4.17
CA ASP A 202 20.45 11.24 -2.88
C ASP A 202 19.97 10.32 -1.75
N ILE A 203 18.70 9.96 -1.75
CA ILE A 203 18.16 9.01 -0.77
C ILE A 203 18.78 7.63 -0.99
N HIS A 204 18.90 7.15 -2.22
CA HIS A 204 19.54 5.88 -2.51
C HIS A 204 21.01 5.88 -2.06
N HIS A 205 21.72 6.98 -2.27
CA HIS A 205 23.10 7.16 -1.77
C HIS A 205 23.16 7.23 -0.24
N ALA A 206 22.28 7.97 0.42
CA ALA A 206 22.22 8.08 1.88
C ALA A 206 21.88 6.74 2.55
N LEU A 207 21.03 5.93 1.90
CA LEU A 207 20.64 4.61 2.38
C LEU A 207 21.76 3.56 2.24
N ASN A 208 22.58 3.66 1.20
CA ASN A 208 23.69 2.73 0.93
C ASN A 208 24.98 3.12 1.66
N LEU A 209 25.12 4.36 2.13
CA LEU A 209 26.31 4.82 2.85
C LEU A 209 26.05 4.76 4.35
N SER A 210 26.64 3.74 5.00
CA SER A 210 26.74 3.67 6.48
C SER A 210 27.74 4.69 7.06
N ASP A 211 28.15 5.72 6.30
CA ASP A 211 29.21 6.64 6.67
C ASP A 211 28.64 7.98 7.21
N SER A 212 28.83 8.20 8.51
CA SER A 212 28.26 9.30 9.29
C SER A 212 28.71 10.72 8.86
N SER A 213 29.73 10.85 8.04
CA SER A 213 30.29 12.13 7.64
C SER A 213 29.52 12.83 6.52
N LYS A 214 28.94 12.07 5.58
CA LYS A 214 28.14 12.60 4.46
C LYS A 214 26.72 12.96 4.84
N ASN A 215 26.17 12.30 5.87
CA ASN A 215 24.82 12.64 6.37
C ASN A 215 24.71 14.06 6.93
N LYS A 216 25.80 14.66 7.41
CA LYS A 216 25.81 16.06 7.84
C LYS A 216 25.70 17.05 6.67
N SER A 217 26.28 16.71 5.51
CA SER A 217 26.19 17.53 4.31
C SER A 217 24.76 17.54 3.74
N LEU A 218 24.14 16.36 3.58
CA LEU A 218 22.77 16.22 3.09
C LEU A 218 21.74 16.91 3.99
N LEU A 219 21.90 16.80 5.31
CA LEU A 219 21.00 17.48 6.25
C LEU A 219 21.15 19.02 6.15
N SER A 220 22.36 19.51 5.92
CA SER A 220 22.60 20.95 5.72
C SER A 220 21.99 21.47 4.43
N GLU A 221 22.00 20.68 3.34
CA GLU A 221 21.38 21.02 2.07
C GLU A 221 19.85 21.02 2.14
N LEU A 222 19.25 20.01 2.78
CA LEU A 222 17.80 19.95 3.02
C LEU A 222 17.32 21.10 3.90
N LEU A 223 18.11 21.50 4.92
CA LEU A 223 17.81 22.66 5.76
C LEU A 223 17.96 23.99 4.99
N HIS A 224 18.91 24.06 4.06
CA HIS A 224 19.06 25.22 3.17
C HIS A 224 17.87 25.36 2.20
N LEU A 225 17.40 24.26 1.64
CA LEU A 225 16.23 24.24 0.75
C LEU A 225 14.94 24.61 1.51
N LYS A 226 14.78 24.15 2.74
CA LYS A 226 13.66 24.54 3.59
C LYS A 226 13.67 26.05 3.87
N LYS A 227 14.83 26.60 4.21
CA LYS A 227 14.99 28.04 4.46
C LYS A 227 14.72 28.87 3.21
N TRP A 228 15.16 28.39 2.04
CA TRP A 228 14.90 29.08 0.75
C TRP A 228 13.40 29.11 0.42
N ASN A 229 12.68 28.03 0.73
CA ASN A 229 11.23 27.91 0.49
C ASN A 229 10.37 28.73 1.49
N GLU A 230 10.94 29.11 2.66
CA GLU A 230 10.31 30.00 3.64
C GLU A 230 10.54 31.48 3.34
N GLU A 231 11.56 31.82 2.52
CA GLU A 231 11.95 33.20 2.16
C GLU A 231 11.40 33.66 0.79
N HIS A 232 10.78 32.73 -0.04
CA HIS A 232 10.25 33.02 -1.39
C HIS A 232 8.85 32.45 -1.57
#